data_d64c65d3d37cdcbabb39cf9b69442d87
#
_entry.id   d64c65d3d37cdcbabb39cf9b69442d87
#
_cell.length_a   1.000
_cell.length_b   1.000
_cell.length_c   1.000
_cell.angle_alpha   90.00
_cell.angle_beta   90.00
_cell.angle_gamma   90.00
#
_symmetry.space_group_name_H-M   'P 1'
#
loop_
_entity.id
_entity.type
_entity.pdbx_description
1 polymer ?
#
loop_
_entity_poly.entity_id
_entity_poly.type
_entity_poly.pdbx_seq_one_letter_code
_entity_poly.pdbx_strand_id
1 'polypeptide(L)'
;QASSSAASDVYKRQNIGCIPSKSLLHSSHLYDQASDLKKLGINFDNVSFDLSKIMEKKSESVESLTKGVEFLFKKNKINRKSGFAKLKNINEIEILSGEKSETIKSAKIIIATGSEVSSPDGVVIDEKDILSSTGALSLQSVPNHLVVIGAGYIAVSYTHLRAHETAS
;
A
#
# COMPACT_ATOMS: atom_id res chain seq x y z
N GLN A 1 -25.33 15.83 -0.07
CA GLN A 1 -23.85 15.84 -0.15
C GLN A 1 -23.35 14.61 0.60
N ALA A 2 -22.76 13.67 -0.13
CA ALA A 2 -22.09 12.53 0.49
C ALA A 2 -20.71 12.98 0.97
N SER A 3 -20.52 13.14 2.25
CA SER A 3 -19.20 13.28 2.83
C SER A 3 -18.70 11.87 3.18
N SER A 4 -17.72 11.38 2.48
CA SER A 4 -17.15 10.08 2.75
C SER A 4 -15.85 10.26 3.53
N SER A 5 -15.67 9.51 4.61
CA SER A 5 -14.37 9.34 5.28
C SER A 5 -13.40 8.44 4.49
N ALA A 6 -13.68 8.21 3.21
CA ALA A 6 -12.86 7.45 2.28
C ALA A 6 -11.40 7.93 2.18
N ALA A 7 -11.09 9.11 2.73
CA ALA A 7 -9.73 9.66 2.69
C ALA A 7 -8.69 8.78 3.38
N SER A 8 -9.03 8.11 4.49
CA SER A 8 -8.07 7.23 5.19
C SER A 8 -7.82 5.93 4.43
N ASP A 9 -8.86 5.25 3.95
CA ASP A 9 -8.71 3.99 3.22
C ASP A 9 -8.06 4.21 1.84
N VAL A 10 -8.48 5.25 1.12
CA VAL A 10 -7.87 5.67 -0.15
C VAL A 10 -6.40 6.03 0.05
N TYR A 11 -6.07 6.78 1.10
CA TYR A 11 -4.69 7.14 1.40
C TYR A 11 -3.83 5.92 1.77
N LYS A 12 -4.32 5.05 2.65
CA LYS A 12 -3.60 3.82 3.04
C LYS A 12 -3.42 2.87 1.86
N ARG A 13 -4.45 2.62 1.07
CA ARG A 13 -4.34 1.75 -0.12
C ARG A 13 -3.40 2.31 -1.18
N GLN A 14 -3.43 3.60 -1.41
CA GLN A 14 -2.62 4.23 -2.43
C GLN A 14 -1.15 4.34 -2.02
N ASN A 15 -0.85 4.75 -0.81
CA ASN A 15 0.53 5.06 -0.40
C ASN A 15 1.25 3.90 0.28
N ILE A 16 0.55 3.03 1.02
CA ILE A 16 1.16 2.01 1.89
C ILE A 16 0.51 0.63 1.79
N GLY A 17 -0.25 0.38 0.74
CA GLY A 17 -0.98 -0.89 0.61
C GLY A 17 -0.93 -1.46 -0.81
N CYS A 18 -2.10 -1.66 -1.40
CA CYS A 18 -2.29 -2.43 -2.64
C CYS A 18 -1.53 -1.90 -3.84
N ILE A 19 -1.42 -0.58 -4.02
CA ILE A 19 -0.76 0.00 -5.20
C ILE A 19 0.74 -0.23 -5.18
N PRO A 20 1.48 0.13 -4.10
CA PRO A 20 2.90 -0.17 -4.03
C PRO A 20 3.19 -1.66 -4.09
N SER A 21 2.42 -2.52 -3.41
CA SER A 21 2.59 -3.97 -3.48
C SER A 21 2.44 -4.50 -4.91
N LYS A 22 1.40 -4.09 -5.63
CA LYS A 22 1.18 -4.53 -7.02
C LYS A 22 2.25 -4.01 -7.98
N SER A 23 2.78 -2.82 -7.76
CA SER A 23 3.89 -2.30 -8.56
C SER A 23 5.15 -3.16 -8.40
N LEU A 24 5.48 -3.53 -7.16
CA LEU A 24 6.63 -4.40 -6.89
C LEU A 24 6.41 -5.82 -7.42
N LEU A 25 5.22 -6.41 -7.21
CA LEU A 25 4.86 -7.72 -7.76
C LEU A 25 4.97 -7.75 -9.28
N HIS A 26 4.54 -6.70 -9.96
CA HIS A 26 4.65 -6.61 -11.42
C HIS A 26 6.13 -6.62 -11.87
N SER A 27 6.98 -5.84 -11.22
CA SER A 27 8.42 -5.81 -11.51
C SER A 27 9.10 -7.15 -11.24
N SER A 28 8.77 -7.79 -10.12
CA SER A 28 9.27 -9.12 -9.76
C SER A 28 8.84 -10.18 -10.79
N HIS A 29 7.57 -10.15 -11.19
CA HIS A 29 7.04 -11.08 -12.19
C HIS A 29 7.71 -10.94 -13.57
N LEU A 30 7.97 -9.71 -14.01
CA LEU A 30 8.71 -9.46 -15.25
C LEU A 30 10.14 -10.00 -15.20
N TYR A 31 10.80 -9.87 -14.05
CA TYR A 31 12.14 -10.42 -13.84
C TYR A 31 12.14 -11.95 -13.89
N ASP A 32 11.18 -12.58 -13.25
CA ASP A 32 10.99 -14.03 -13.28
C ASP A 32 10.66 -14.55 -14.68
N GLN A 33 9.73 -13.91 -15.38
CA GLN A 33 9.39 -14.26 -16.75
C GLN A 33 10.60 -14.25 -17.70
N ALA A 34 11.63 -13.44 -17.44
CA ALA A 34 12.83 -13.42 -18.25
C ALA A 34 13.53 -14.79 -18.31
N SER A 35 13.45 -15.57 -17.24
CA SER A 35 13.97 -16.95 -17.22
C SER A 35 13.14 -17.91 -18.08
N ASP A 36 11.82 -17.72 -18.11
CA ASP A 36 10.91 -18.53 -18.91
C ASP A 36 11.02 -18.22 -20.41
N LEU A 37 11.29 -16.98 -20.76
CA LEU A 37 11.52 -16.58 -22.16
C LEU A 37 12.71 -17.33 -22.78
N LYS A 38 13.74 -17.66 -22.01
CA LYS A 38 14.84 -18.52 -22.47
C LYS A 38 14.36 -19.92 -22.87
N LYS A 39 13.40 -20.49 -22.15
CA LYS A 39 12.78 -21.79 -22.48
C LYS A 39 12.00 -21.74 -23.80
N LEU A 40 11.52 -20.56 -24.17
CA LEU A 40 10.82 -20.32 -25.44
C LEU A 40 11.78 -19.94 -26.61
N GLY A 41 13.08 -19.98 -26.38
CA GLY A 41 14.09 -19.66 -27.39
C GLY A 41 14.44 -18.16 -27.50
N ILE A 42 13.92 -17.32 -26.61
CA ILE A 42 14.28 -15.90 -26.53
C ILE A 42 15.44 -15.75 -25.55
N ASN A 43 16.62 -15.44 -26.06
CA ASN A 43 17.85 -15.39 -25.26
C ASN A 43 18.20 -13.96 -24.87
N PHE A 44 18.67 -13.80 -23.62
CA PHE A 44 19.29 -12.59 -23.10
C PHE A 44 20.68 -12.96 -22.56
N ASP A 45 21.66 -12.11 -22.80
CA ASP A 45 23.02 -12.35 -22.32
C ASP A 45 23.11 -12.21 -20.80
N ASN A 46 22.38 -11.26 -20.23
CA ASN A 46 22.32 -11.06 -18.79
C ASN A 46 21.00 -10.39 -18.38
N VAL A 47 20.35 -10.90 -17.33
CA VAL A 47 19.18 -10.28 -16.74
C VAL A 47 19.53 -9.85 -15.33
N SER A 48 19.50 -8.57 -15.08
CA SER A 48 19.75 -7.99 -13.75
C SER A 48 18.62 -7.02 -13.40
N PHE A 49 18.50 -6.71 -12.12
CA PHE A 49 17.56 -5.70 -11.64
C PHE A 49 18.28 -4.60 -10.87
N ASP A 50 17.67 -3.43 -10.83
CA ASP A 50 18.08 -2.29 -10.03
C ASP A 50 16.94 -1.96 -9.06
N LEU A 51 17.11 -2.33 -7.78
CA LEU A 51 16.09 -2.13 -6.77
C LEU A 51 15.74 -0.65 -6.60
N SER A 52 16.71 0.26 -6.70
CA SER A 52 16.46 1.70 -6.57
C SER A 52 15.49 2.20 -7.63
N LYS A 53 15.66 1.77 -8.88
CA LYS A 53 14.76 2.10 -9.99
C LYS A 53 13.38 1.46 -9.83
N ILE A 54 13.31 0.24 -9.32
CA ILE A 54 12.04 -0.44 -9.02
C ILE A 54 11.28 0.36 -7.95
N MET A 55 11.96 0.80 -6.90
CA MET A 55 11.37 1.60 -5.82
C MET A 55 10.96 3.00 -6.28
N GLU A 56 11.73 3.63 -7.15
CA GLU A 56 11.36 4.89 -7.81
C GLU A 56 10.08 4.71 -8.63
N LYS A 57 10.01 3.68 -9.47
CA LYS A 57 8.84 3.36 -10.29
C LYS A 57 7.59 3.06 -9.46
N LYS A 58 7.75 2.36 -8.34
CA LYS A 58 6.70 2.16 -7.35
C LYS A 58 6.17 3.51 -6.85
N SER A 59 7.06 4.43 -6.48
CA SER A 59 6.71 5.75 -5.94
C SER A 59 6.00 6.63 -6.97
N GLU A 60 6.47 6.65 -8.22
CA GLU A 60 5.80 7.33 -9.33
C GLU A 60 4.38 6.80 -9.55
N SER A 61 4.19 5.48 -9.48
CA SER A 61 2.88 4.85 -9.64
C SER A 61 1.90 5.29 -8.54
N VAL A 62 2.37 5.34 -7.29
CA VAL A 62 1.59 5.83 -6.15
C VAL A 62 1.21 7.29 -6.35
N GLU A 63 2.17 8.14 -6.71
CA GLU A 63 1.95 9.58 -6.91
C GLU A 63 0.95 9.85 -8.04
N SER A 64 1.11 9.17 -9.18
CA SER A 64 0.22 9.31 -10.34
C SER A 64 -1.23 8.96 -9.99
N LEU A 65 -1.42 7.83 -9.30
CA LEU A 65 -2.76 7.38 -8.91
C LEU A 65 -3.39 8.25 -7.83
N THR A 66 -2.59 8.74 -6.89
CA THR A 66 -3.05 9.69 -5.86
C THR A 66 -3.53 11.00 -6.50
N LYS A 67 -2.75 11.57 -7.42
CA LYS A 67 -3.14 12.75 -8.20
C LYS A 67 -4.43 12.50 -9.00
N GLY A 68 -4.58 11.31 -9.58
CA GLY A 68 -5.79 10.91 -10.30
C GLY A 68 -7.05 10.94 -9.42
N VAL A 69 -6.95 10.43 -8.19
CA VAL A 69 -8.07 10.46 -7.22
C VAL A 69 -8.37 11.89 -6.78
N GLU A 70 -7.36 12.71 -6.53
CA GLU A 70 -7.55 14.13 -6.20
C GLU A 70 -8.26 14.89 -7.33
N PHE A 71 -7.89 14.61 -8.57
CA PHE A 71 -8.58 15.15 -9.74
C PHE A 71 -10.05 14.74 -9.77
N LEU A 72 -10.35 13.46 -9.52
CA LEU A 72 -11.74 12.97 -9.45
C LEU A 72 -12.56 13.64 -8.35
N PHE A 73 -11.97 13.90 -7.18
CA PHE A 73 -12.61 14.63 -6.10
C PHE A 73 -12.98 16.04 -6.54
N LYS A 74 -12.04 16.76 -7.17
CA LYS A 74 -12.29 18.11 -7.71
C LYS A 74 -13.36 18.09 -8.80
N LYS A 75 -13.25 17.18 -9.77
CA LYS A 75 -14.20 17.03 -10.88
C LYS A 75 -15.62 16.77 -10.39
N ASN A 76 -15.77 15.92 -9.37
CA ASN A 76 -17.08 15.57 -8.83
C ASN A 76 -17.54 16.50 -7.68
N LYS A 77 -16.81 17.59 -7.40
CA LYS A 77 -17.12 18.55 -6.34
C LYS A 77 -17.25 17.90 -4.96
N ILE A 78 -16.42 16.89 -4.68
CA ILE A 78 -16.37 16.20 -3.39
C ILE A 78 -15.49 17.00 -2.45
N ASN A 79 -16.03 17.42 -1.32
CA ASN A 79 -15.28 18.11 -0.28
C ASN A 79 -14.41 17.11 0.48
N ARG A 80 -13.10 17.33 0.44
CA ARG A 80 -12.14 16.56 1.22
C ARG A 80 -11.74 17.32 2.48
N LYS A 81 -11.82 16.66 3.62
CA LYS A 81 -11.34 17.16 4.91
C LYS A 81 -10.29 16.20 5.44
N SER A 82 -9.19 16.73 5.96
CA SER A 82 -8.10 15.95 6.57
C SER A 82 -8.11 16.15 8.08
N GLY A 83 -7.97 15.08 8.83
CA GLY A 83 -7.94 15.12 10.29
C GLY A 83 -8.41 13.81 10.90
N PHE A 84 -8.39 13.73 12.21
CA PHE A 84 -8.93 12.61 12.97
C PHE A 84 -10.44 12.77 13.10
N ALA A 85 -11.20 11.82 12.58
CA ALA A 85 -12.67 11.87 12.60
C ALA A 85 -13.23 11.07 13.79
N LYS A 86 -14.12 11.70 14.57
CA LYS A 86 -14.82 11.09 15.68
C LYS A 86 -16.32 11.21 15.46
N LEU A 87 -17.04 10.09 15.58
CA LEU A 87 -18.50 10.10 15.55
C LEU A 87 -19.03 10.74 16.84
N LYS A 88 -19.81 11.80 16.70
CA LYS A 88 -20.57 12.41 17.82
C LYS A 88 -21.92 11.75 18.02
N ASN A 89 -22.60 11.50 16.93
CA ASN A 89 -23.89 10.81 16.88
C ASN A 89 -24.11 10.24 15.48
N ILE A 90 -25.30 9.71 15.19
CA ILE A 90 -25.66 9.06 13.92
C ILE A 90 -25.59 9.98 12.69
N ASN A 91 -25.56 11.29 12.89
CA ASN A 91 -25.57 12.29 11.81
C ASN A 91 -24.44 13.32 11.91
N GLU A 92 -23.59 13.24 12.92
CA GLU A 92 -22.55 14.23 13.16
C GLU A 92 -21.16 13.59 13.32
N ILE A 93 -20.20 14.15 12.60
CA ILE A 93 -18.79 13.79 12.67
C ILE A 93 -18.00 15.01 13.10
N GLU A 94 -17.18 14.88 14.12
CA GLU A 94 -16.19 15.86 14.51
C GLU A 94 -14.85 15.51 13.84
N ILE A 95 -14.22 16.49 13.19
CA ILE A 95 -12.90 16.35 12.56
C ILE A 95 -11.92 17.20 13.35
N LEU A 96 -10.92 16.56 13.92
CA LEU A 96 -9.82 17.17 14.63
C LEU A 96 -8.61 17.30 13.70
N SER A 97 -8.14 18.52 13.49
CA SER A 97 -6.94 18.83 12.67
C SER A 97 -6.02 19.76 13.44
N GLY A 98 -5.06 19.18 14.16
CA GLY A 98 -4.26 19.91 15.16
C GLY A 98 -5.17 20.47 16.28
N GLU A 99 -5.08 21.77 16.55
CA GLU A 99 -5.91 22.47 17.55
C GLU A 99 -7.30 22.85 17.03
N LYS A 100 -7.59 22.64 15.75
CA LYS A 100 -8.90 22.97 15.15
C LYS A 100 -9.83 21.80 15.18
N SER A 101 -11.09 22.07 15.55
CA SER A 101 -12.19 21.13 15.48
C SER A 101 -13.29 21.66 14.56
N GLU A 102 -13.80 20.82 13.69
CA GLU A 102 -14.94 21.14 12.82
C GLU A 102 -15.97 20.03 12.92
N THR A 103 -17.25 20.36 13.07
CA THR A 103 -18.34 19.39 13.07
C THR A 103 -19.07 19.42 11.73
N ILE A 104 -19.20 18.25 11.11
CA ILE A 104 -19.90 18.06 9.84
C ILE A 104 -21.19 17.27 10.10
N LYS A 105 -22.29 17.72 9.53
CA LYS A 105 -23.58 17.01 9.56
C LYS A 105 -23.79 16.24 8.25
N SER A 106 -24.23 14.99 8.37
CA SER A 106 -24.56 14.15 7.21
C SER A 106 -25.76 13.27 7.50
N ALA A 107 -26.61 13.08 6.48
CA ALA A 107 -27.75 12.18 6.58
C ALA A 107 -27.35 10.71 6.65
N LYS A 108 -26.20 10.35 6.06
CA LYS A 108 -25.65 8.99 6.07
C LYS A 108 -24.13 9.06 6.25
N ILE A 109 -23.58 8.16 7.03
CA ILE A 109 -22.15 8.05 7.30
C ILE A 109 -21.68 6.66 6.89
N ILE A 110 -20.57 6.60 6.16
CA ILE A 110 -19.89 5.35 5.81
C ILE A 110 -18.57 5.34 6.58
N ILE A 111 -18.37 4.29 7.40
CA ILE A 111 -17.12 4.06 8.12
C ILE A 111 -16.21 3.22 7.22
N ALA A 112 -15.12 3.82 6.76
CA ALA A 112 -14.13 3.18 5.90
C ALA A 112 -12.71 3.59 6.36
N THR A 113 -12.40 3.31 7.62
CA THR A 113 -11.18 3.78 8.29
C THR A 113 -9.96 2.92 7.99
N GLY A 114 -10.13 1.81 7.29
CA GLY A 114 -9.07 0.85 7.02
C GLY A 114 -8.70 0.01 8.25
N SER A 115 -7.54 -0.61 8.21
CA SER A 115 -7.00 -1.46 9.27
C SER A 115 -5.56 -1.07 9.61
N GLU A 116 -5.12 -1.44 10.79
CA GLU A 116 -3.74 -1.30 11.23
C GLU A 116 -3.06 -2.66 11.35
N VAL A 117 -1.73 -2.63 11.39
CA VAL A 117 -0.93 -3.83 11.60
C VAL A 117 -1.19 -4.38 12.99
N SER A 118 -1.50 -5.67 13.08
CA SER A 118 -1.59 -6.39 14.34
C SER A 118 -0.27 -7.15 14.56
N SER A 119 0.35 -6.94 15.70
CA SER A 119 1.53 -7.69 16.11
C SER A 119 1.11 -8.92 16.90
N PRO A 120 1.68 -10.11 16.66
CA PRO A 120 1.52 -11.26 17.53
C PRO A 120 2.06 -10.97 18.94
N ASP A 121 1.51 -11.66 19.96
CA ASP A 121 1.97 -11.50 21.32
C ASP A 121 3.46 -11.78 21.45
N GLY A 122 4.18 -10.87 22.13
CA GLY A 122 5.61 -10.96 22.32
C GLY A 122 6.48 -10.53 21.13
N VAL A 123 5.89 -10.13 20.03
CA VAL A 123 6.62 -9.64 18.83
C VAL A 123 6.53 -8.11 18.77
N VAL A 124 7.68 -7.45 18.79
CA VAL A 124 7.78 -6.00 18.63
C VAL A 124 8.21 -5.67 17.21
N ILE A 125 7.37 -4.96 16.48
CA ILE A 125 7.70 -4.46 15.13
C ILE A 125 8.62 -3.25 15.31
N ASP A 126 9.86 -3.35 14.85
CA ASP A 126 10.89 -2.31 14.96
C ASP A 126 11.18 -1.61 13.64
N GLU A 127 10.54 -2.06 12.54
CA GLU A 127 10.72 -1.60 11.17
C GLU A 127 12.18 -1.66 10.66
N LYS A 128 12.96 -2.60 11.24
CA LYS A 128 14.35 -2.92 10.85
C LYS A 128 14.52 -4.40 10.57
N ASP A 129 14.47 -5.22 11.62
CA ASP A 129 14.58 -6.68 11.53
C ASP A 129 13.20 -7.33 11.49
N ILE A 130 12.24 -6.74 12.21
CA ILE A 130 10.84 -7.15 12.25
C ILE A 130 9.99 -6.05 11.62
N LEU A 131 9.61 -6.28 10.39
CA LEU A 131 8.90 -5.31 9.56
C LEU A 131 7.40 -5.52 9.58
N SER A 132 6.66 -4.43 9.55
CA SER A 132 5.28 -4.46 9.10
C SER A 132 5.19 -4.60 7.57
N SER A 133 3.99 -4.80 7.05
CA SER A 133 3.75 -4.73 5.60
C SER A 133 4.15 -3.38 5.01
N THR A 134 4.11 -2.30 5.78
CA THR A 134 4.54 -0.96 5.36
C THR A 134 6.06 -0.88 5.25
N GLY A 135 6.79 -1.36 6.25
CA GLY A 135 8.26 -1.40 6.23
C GLY A 135 8.78 -2.27 5.10
N ALA A 136 8.15 -3.42 4.86
CA ALA A 136 8.52 -4.31 3.78
C ALA A 136 8.37 -3.69 2.37
N LEU A 137 7.51 -2.70 2.19
CA LEU A 137 7.39 -1.92 0.93
C LEU A 137 8.46 -0.83 0.78
N SER A 138 9.34 -0.67 1.75
CA SER A 138 10.36 0.39 1.80
C SER A 138 11.78 -0.15 1.98
N LEU A 139 12.00 -1.44 1.73
CA LEU A 139 13.30 -2.09 1.82
C LEU A 139 14.33 -1.41 0.91
N GLN A 140 15.53 -1.21 1.43
CA GLN A 140 16.66 -0.60 0.70
C GLN A 140 17.51 -1.65 -0.03
N SER A 141 17.39 -2.90 0.34
CA SER A 141 18.05 -4.04 -0.28
C SER A 141 17.13 -5.27 -0.23
N VAL A 142 17.34 -6.20 -1.15
CA VAL A 142 16.64 -7.49 -1.11
C VAL A 142 17.27 -8.32 0.00
N PRO A 143 16.50 -8.79 0.98
CA PRO A 143 17.03 -9.61 2.06
C PRO A 143 17.37 -11.02 1.55
N ASN A 144 18.47 -11.58 2.03
CA ASN A 144 18.84 -12.98 1.72
C ASN A 144 17.79 -13.97 2.20
N HIS A 145 17.14 -13.67 3.33
CA HIS A 145 16.05 -14.47 3.88
C HIS A 145 14.95 -13.56 4.39
N LEU A 146 13.73 -13.84 3.95
CA LEU A 146 12.52 -13.17 4.41
C LEU A 146 11.56 -14.22 4.97
N VAL A 147 11.21 -14.09 6.23
CA VAL A 147 10.19 -14.92 6.88
C VAL A 147 8.90 -14.10 6.94
N VAL A 148 7.80 -14.65 6.40
CA VAL A 148 6.49 -14.00 6.43
C VAL A 148 5.61 -14.70 7.46
N ILE A 149 5.21 -13.98 8.50
CA ILE A 149 4.31 -14.49 9.54
C ILE A 149 2.90 -14.03 9.21
N GLY A 150 2.03 -14.98 8.85
CA GLY A 150 0.64 -14.75 8.50
C GLY A 150 0.19 -15.54 7.29
N ALA A 151 -1.13 -15.67 7.13
CA ALA A 151 -1.78 -16.38 6.03
C ALA A 151 -2.92 -15.57 5.38
N GLY A 152 -3.06 -14.30 5.72
CA GLY A 152 -4.02 -13.39 5.09
C GLY A 152 -3.55 -12.93 3.71
N TYR A 153 -4.43 -12.28 2.96
CA TYR A 153 -4.17 -11.82 1.58
C TYR A 153 -2.94 -10.90 1.45
N ILE A 154 -2.57 -10.17 2.49
CA ILE A 154 -1.36 -9.36 2.51
C ILE A 154 -0.13 -10.27 2.57
N ALA A 155 -0.09 -11.21 3.52
CA ALA A 155 1.03 -12.14 3.69
C ALA A 155 1.27 -12.98 2.44
N VAL A 156 0.21 -13.48 1.81
CA VAL A 156 0.29 -14.24 0.54
C VAL A 156 0.97 -13.42 -0.55
N SER A 157 0.66 -12.12 -0.66
CA SER A 157 1.31 -11.25 -1.66
C SER A 157 2.83 -11.16 -1.45
N TYR A 158 3.29 -11.07 -0.21
CA TYR A 158 4.74 -11.03 0.10
C TYR A 158 5.43 -12.38 -0.11
N THR A 159 4.73 -13.48 0.13
CA THR A 159 5.25 -14.83 -0.14
C THR A 159 5.50 -15.00 -1.64
N HIS A 160 4.61 -14.51 -2.49
CA HIS A 160 4.79 -14.56 -3.95
C HIS A 160 5.94 -13.69 -4.45
N LEU A 161 6.22 -12.56 -3.82
CA LEU A 161 7.41 -11.75 -4.14
C LEU A 161 8.73 -12.53 -3.99
N ARG A 162 8.75 -13.52 -3.09
CA ARG A 162 9.93 -14.32 -2.78
C ARG A 162 9.99 -15.67 -3.47
N ALA A 163 8.86 -16.29 -3.81
CA ALA A 163 8.79 -17.67 -4.30
C ALA A 163 9.61 -17.92 -5.57
N HIS A 164 10.03 -16.86 -6.25
CA HIS A 164 10.80 -16.93 -7.48
C HIS A 164 12.32 -16.99 -7.30
N GLU A 165 12.84 -16.86 -6.06
CA GLU A 165 14.28 -16.94 -5.79
C GLU A 165 14.77 -18.31 -5.29
N THR A 166 13.88 -19.26 -4.97
CA THR A 166 14.24 -20.54 -4.36
C THR A 166 14.04 -21.79 -5.23
N ALA A 167 13.83 -21.62 -6.52
CA ALA A 167 13.82 -22.72 -7.48
C ALA A 167 15.19 -22.85 -8.15
N SER A 168 16.22 -23.18 -7.34
CA SER A 168 17.53 -23.68 -7.80
C SER A 168 17.87 -24.95 -7.08
#